data_68b0fec5c7ebaaa12742dd07f534f32d
#
_entry.id   68b0fec5c7ebaaa12742dd07f534f32d
#
_cell.length_a   1.000
_cell.length_b   1.000
_cell.length_c   1.000
_cell.angle_alpha   90.00
_cell.angle_beta   90.00
_cell.angle_gamma   90.00
#
_symmetry.space_group_name_H-M   'P 1'
#
loop_
_entity.id
_entity.type
_entity.pdbx_description
1 polymer ?
#
loop_
_entity_poly.entity_id
_entity_poly.type
_entity_poly.pdbx_seq_one_letter_code
_entity_poly.pdbx_strand_id
1 'polypeptide(L)'
;YENVPGMLNHDKGNTWKVISEIFDSLNYSWKLYSLKATDFGIPQNRTRIFVLGFKNSLGIDPNDIVLETKELDVEVKDFLEEYVDDKYYHGEKGFKWITKPLSLKKRVSINSKIARTQAANQQFNWCGDMIFESNPTRIFPSRVYHGEFNGEYGVARKLTPRECLRLMGFSDKFKIVVPDQQMYRQAGNSIVVNVLESIIKGVIKTGVFEK
;
A
#
# COMPACT_ATOMS: atom_id res chain seq x y z
N TYR A 1 2.84 -13.83 -11.51
CA TYR A 1 3.83 -12.73 -11.59
C TYR A 1 3.19 -11.41 -11.19
N GLU A 2 3.90 -10.58 -10.41
CA GLU A 2 3.43 -9.25 -9.99
C GLU A 2 4.47 -8.18 -10.28
N ASN A 3 4.04 -6.96 -10.66
CA ASN A 3 4.93 -5.82 -10.82
C ASN A 3 4.18 -4.47 -10.75
N VAL A 4 4.94 -3.38 -10.81
CA VAL A 4 4.37 -2.03 -10.93
C VAL A 4 3.86 -1.76 -12.35
N PRO A 5 2.78 -0.95 -12.54
CA PRO A 5 2.25 -0.65 -13.89
C PRO A 5 3.29 -0.06 -14.85
N GLY A 6 4.28 0.67 -14.31
CA GLY A 6 5.35 1.27 -15.13
C GLY A 6 6.19 0.25 -15.90
N MET A 7 6.19 -1.02 -15.48
CA MET A 7 6.88 -2.10 -16.20
C MET A 7 6.33 -2.30 -17.63
N LEU A 8 5.04 -2.07 -17.84
CA LEU A 8 4.41 -2.20 -19.17
C LEU A 8 4.98 -1.19 -20.18
N ASN A 9 5.39 -0.03 -19.71
CA ASN A 9 5.95 1.05 -20.55
C ASN A 9 7.49 1.16 -20.45
N HIS A 10 8.13 0.30 -19.65
CA HIS A 10 9.57 0.29 -19.48
C HIS A 10 10.24 -0.03 -20.82
N ASP A 11 11.30 0.72 -21.14
CA ASP A 11 12.02 0.63 -22.41
C ASP A 11 11.07 0.66 -23.63
N LYS A 12 10.17 1.65 -23.65
CA LYS A 12 9.15 1.86 -24.71
C LYS A 12 8.28 0.61 -24.97
N GLY A 13 8.06 -0.22 -23.94
CA GLY A 13 7.28 -1.46 -24.00
C GLY A 13 8.08 -2.72 -24.34
N ASN A 14 9.36 -2.59 -24.67
CA ASN A 14 10.20 -3.77 -25.03
C ASN A 14 10.30 -4.77 -23.90
N THR A 15 10.43 -4.29 -22.65
CA THR A 15 10.48 -5.18 -21.48
C THR A 15 9.25 -6.07 -21.38
N TRP A 16 8.06 -5.49 -21.53
CA TRP A 16 6.83 -6.25 -21.49
C TRP A 16 6.72 -7.23 -22.67
N LYS A 17 7.08 -6.79 -23.87
CA LYS A 17 7.11 -7.63 -25.05
C LYS A 17 7.94 -8.89 -24.85
N VAL A 18 9.19 -8.75 -24.36
CA VAL A 18 10.05 -9.90 -24.07
C VAL A 18 9.43 -10.84 -23.02
N ILE A 19 8.86 -10.29 -21.95
CA ILE A 19 8.22 -11.09 -20.89
C ILE A 19 7.01 -11.86 -21.43
N SER A 20 6.16 -11.22 -22.22
CA SER A 20 4.96 -11.88 -22.80
C SER A 20 5.33 -12.96 -23.80
N GLU A 21 6.32 -12.71 -24.67
CA GLU A 21 6.86 -13.73 -25.61
C GLU A 21 7.44 -14.95 -24.87
N ILE A 22 8.06 -14.74 -23.69
CA ILE A 22 8.51 -15.86 -22.86
C ILE A 22 7.34 -16.67 -22.32
N PHE A 23 6.27 -16.04 -21.81
CA PHE A 23 5.08 -16.75 -21.35
C PHE A 23 4.46 -17.58 -22.48
N ASP A 24 4.35 -17.01 -23.68
CA ASP A 24 3.83 -17.70 -24.85
C ASP A 24 4.69 -18.92 -25.23
N SER A 25 6.04 -18.77 -25.16
CA SER A 25 6.98 -19.84 -25.48
C SER A 25 6.99 -21.01 -24.48
N LEU A 26 6.55 -20.76 -23.23
CA LEU A 26 6.55 -21.75 -22.15
C LEU A 26 5.29 -22.61 -22.08
N ASN A 27 4.42 -22.52 -23.07
CA ASN A 27 3.18 -23.31 -23.15
C ASN A 27 2.19 -23.01 -22.01
N TYR A 28 2.04 -21.72 -21.68
CA TYR A 28 1.09 -21.20 -20.73
C TYR A 28 -0.02 -20.39 -21.41
N SER A 29 -1.25 -20.59 -20.97
CA SER A 29 -2.33 -19.63 -21.17
C SER A 29 -2.28 -18.63 -20.03
N TRP A 30 -2.26 -17.33 -20.32
CA TRP A 30 -2.09 -16.31 -19.30
C TRP A 30 -2.97 -15.08 -19.55
N LYS A 31 -3.22 -14.31 -18.48
CA LYS A 31 -3.96 -13.05 -18.52
C LYS A 31 -3.32 -12.02 -17.61
N LEU A 32 -3.23 -10.79 -18.12
CA LEU A 32 -2.79 -9.61 -17.38
C LEU A 32 -3.97 -8.92 -16.71
N TYR A 33 -3.82 -8.65 -15.41
CA TYR A 33 -4.75 -7.86 -14.62
C TYR A 33 -4.05 -6.60 -14.12
N SER A 34 -4.75 -5.46 -14.15
CA SER A 34 -4.33 -4.22 -13.47
C SER A 34 -5.28 -4.00 -12.30
N LEU A 35 -4.79 -4.22 -11.06
CA LEU A 35 -5.62 -4.24 -9.86
C LEU A 35 -5.23 -3.10 -8.93
N LYS A 36 -6.25 -2.39 -8.43
CA LYS A 36 -6.11 -1.27 -7.53
C LYS A 36 -6.59 -1.64 -6.13
N ALA A 37 -5.83 -1.33 -5.10
CA ALA A 37 -6.14 -1.70 -3.71
C ALA A 37 -7.51 -1.21 -3.24
N THR A 38 -7.97 -0.05 -3.72
CA THR A 38 -9.29 0.49 -3.41
C THR A 38 -10.44 -0.40 -3.88
N ASP A 39 -10.26 -1.14 -4.96
CA ASP A 39 -11.28 -2.04 -5.50
C ASP A 39 -11.43 -3.33 -4.66
N PHE A 40 -10.58 -3.47 -3.64
CA PHE A 40 -10.55 -4.59 -2.71
C PHE A 40 -10.69 -4.13 -1.24
N GLY A 41 -11.29 -2.94 -1.02
CA GLY A 41 -11.62 -2.43 0.29
C GLY A 41 -10.44 -1.91 1.11
N ILE A 42 -9.31 -1.57 0.48
CA ILE A 42 -8.15 -0.95 1.15
C ILE A 42 -7.99 0.50 0.70
N PRO A 43 -8.04 1.49 1.63
CA PRO A 43 -7.95 2.90 1.29
C PRO A 43 -6.51 3.33 0.98
N GLN A 44 -5.93 2.72 -0.07
CA GLN A 44 -4.59 3.03 -0.56
C GLN A 44 -4.60 3.17 -2.09
N ASN A 45 -4.03 4.25 -2.59
CA ASN A 45 -3.85 4.48 -4.03
C ASN A 45 -2.66 3.65 -4.56
N ARG A 46 -2.83 2.33 -4.58
CA ARG A 46 -1.82 1.37 -5.03
C ARG A 46 -2.38 0.52 -6.16
N THR A 47 -1.85 0.69 -7.36
CA THR A 47 -2.13 -0.18 -8.51
C THR A 47 -0.94 -1.09 -8.76
N ARG A 48 -1.21 -2.37 -9.05
CA ARG A 48 -0.23 -3.36 -9.46
C ARG A 48 -0.76 -4.17 -10.64
N ILE A 49 0.16 -4.63 -11.46
CA ILE A 49 -0.16 -5.60 -12.51
C ILE A 49 0.12 -7.00 -11.99
N PHE A 50 -0.75 -7.91 -12.36
CA PHE A 50 -0.64 -9.34 -12.06
C PHE A 50 -0.80 -10.12 -13.35
N VAL A 51 0.08 -11.10 -13.57
CA VAL A 51 -0.09 -12.07 -14.64
C VAL A 51 -0.41 -13.42 -14.00
N LEU A 52 -1.58 -13.94 -14.30
CA LEU A 52 -2.00 -15.28 -13.92
C LEU A 52 -1.85 -16.17 -15.13
N GLY A 53 -1.12 -17.27 -14.96
CA GLY A 53 -0.87 -18.22 -16.04
C GLY A 53 -1.02 -19.66 -15.58
N PHE A 54 -1.60 -20.49 -16.44
CA PHE A 54 -1.75 -21.92 -16.24
C PHE A 54 -1.06 -22.66 -17.37
N LYS A 55 -0.45 -23.80 -17.07
CA LYS A 55 0.05 -24.70 -18.11
C LYS A 55 -1.12 -25.14 -18.99
N ASN A 56 -0.95 -25.12 -20.31
CA ASN A 56 -2.01 -25.49 -21.25
C ASN A 56 -2.53 -26.93 -21.01
N SER A 57 -1.67 -27.81 -20.47
CA SER A 57 -2.07 -29.18 -20.10
C SER A 57 -3.12 -29.27 -18.99
N LEU A 58 -3.36 -28.19 -18.25
CA LEU A 58 -4.40 -28.15 -17.21
C LEU A 58 -5.80 -27.85 -17.76
N GLY A 59 -5.90 -27.35 -19.00
CA GLY A 59 -7.16 -27.01 -19.64
C GLY A 59 -7.94 -25.91 -18.94
N ILE A 60 -7.24 -24.95 -18.30
CA ILE A 60 -7.83 -23.80 -17.61
C ILE A 60 -7.62 -22.55 -18.45
N ASP A 61 -8.70 -21.85 -18.76
CA ASP A 61 -8.63 -20.53 -19.39
C ASP A 61 -8.50 -19.45 -18.28
N PRO A 62 -7.40 -18.66 -18.26
CA PRO A 62 -7.27 -17.55 -17.32
C PRO A 62 -8.38 -16.49 -17.45
N ASN A 63 -9.13 -16.47 -18.57
CA ASN A 63 -10.26 -15.57 -18.77
C ASN A 63 -11.47 -15.93 -17.92
N ASP A 64 -11.60 -17.18 -17.51
CA ASP A 64 -12.69 -17.66 -16.67
C ASP A 64 -12.52 -17.26 -15.19
N ILE A 65 -11.36 -16.71 -14.82
CA ILE A 65 -11.11 -16.28 -13.44
C ILE A 65 -11.87 -14.99 -13.16
N VAL A 66 -12.81 -15.09 -12.23
CA VAL A 66 -13.56 -13.95 -11.68
C VAL A 66 -12.92 -13.51 -10.39
N LEU A 67 -12.48 -12.27 -10.36
CA LEU A 67 -11.93 -11.63 -9.13
C LEU A 67 -13.07 -10.93 -8.39
N GLU A 68 -13.25 -11.31 -7.13
CA GLU A 68 -14.23 -10.67 -6.25
C GLU A 68 -13.65 -9.32 -5.77
N THR A 69 -14.35 -8.24 -6.09
CA THR A 69 -14.04 -6.89 -5.60
C THR A 69 -14.82 -6.59 -4.33
N LYS A 70 -14.36 -5.62 -3.57
CA LYS A 70 -15.05 -5.09 -2.39
C LYS A 70 -15.11 -3.57 -2.50
N GLU A 71 -16.31 -3.01 -2.37
CA GLU A 71 -16.50 -1.57 -2.33
C GLU A 71 -15.69 -0.94 -1.19
N LEU A 72 -15.12 0.24 -1.44
CA LEU A 72 -14.35 0.99 -0.46
C LEU A 72 -15.30 1.83 0.40
N ASP A 73 -15.61 1.34 1.58
CA ASP A 73 -16.47 1.96 2.60
C ASP A 73 -15.70 2.50 3.82
N VAL A 74 -14.35 2.48 3.75
CA VAL A 74 -13.43 2.87 4.83
C VAL A 74 -12.43 3.92 4.37
N GLU A 75 -11.90 4.70 5.31
CA GLU A 75 -10.87 5.72 5.10
C GLU A 75 -9.59 5.37 5.89
N VAL A 76 -8.50 6.08 5.64
CA VAL A 76 -7.22 5.90 6.37
C VAL A 76 -7.41 5.97 7.89
N LYS A 77 -8.27 6.87 8.37
CA LYS A 77 -8.54 7.04 9.81
C LYS A 77 -9.02 5.75 10.50
N ASP A 78 -9.71 4.86 9.77
CA ASP A 78 -10.26 3.61 10.32
C ASP A 78 -9.17 2.54 10.51
N PHE A 79 -7.95 2.80 10.03
CA PHE A 79 -6.77 1.94 10.15
C PHE A 79 -5.75 2.44 11.19
N LEU A 80 -6.02 3.60 11.82
CA LEU A 80 -5.10 4.18 12.79
C LEU A 80 -5.14 3.45 14.13
N GLU A 81 -4.03 3.53 14.86
CA GLU A 81 -3.92 3.06 16.23
C GLU A 81 -4.51 4.12 17.18
N GLU A 82 -5.24 3.70 18.18
CA GLU A 82 -5.83 4.59 19.20
C GLU A 82 -4.73 5.27 20.05
N TYR A 83 -3.67 4.54 20.36
CA TYR A 83 -2.51 5.05 21.07
C TYR A 83 -1.25 4.89 20.24
N VAL A 84 -0.51 5.98 20.07
CA VAL A 84 0.74 6.02 19.30
C VAL A 84 1.88 6.54 20.18
N ASP A 85 3.00 5.82 20.17
CA ASP A 85 4.23 6.22 20.89
C ASP A 85 4.74 7.57 20.39
N ASP A 86 5.24 8.39 21.33
CA ASP A 86 5.77 9.73 21.04
C ASP A 86 6.88 9.72 19.99
N LYS A 87 7.62 8.64 19.82
CA LYS A 87 8.70 8.52 18.83
C LYS A 87 8.25 8.74 17.38
N TYR A 88 6.97 8.60 17.10
CA TYR A 88 6.40 8.80 15.76
C TYR A 88 6.03 10.25 15.46
N TYR A 89 5.95 11.09 16.51
CA TYR A 89 5.62 12.50 16.36
C TYR A 89 6.84 13.35 15.95
N HIS A 90 6.57 14.36 15.16
CA HIS A 90 7.59 15.25 14.62
C HIS A 90 8.02 16.33 15.63
N GLY A 91 9.31 16.57 15.66
CA GLY A 91 9.85 17.83 16.22
C GLY A 91 9.67 18.98 15.21
N GLU A 92 10.08 20.19 15.63
CA GLU A 92 9.88 21.43 14.87
C GLU A 92 10.35 21.35 13.41
N LYS A 93 11.55 20.84 13.17
CA LYS A 93 12.12 20.73 11.82
C LYS A 93 11.27 19.83 10.91
N GLY A 94 10.83 18.69 11.43
CA GLY A 94 9.97 17.74 10.70
C GLY A 94 8.60 18.35 10.42
N PHE A 95 7.96 18.91 11.43
CA PHE A 95 6.65 19.56 11.29
C PHE A 95 6.67 20.65 10.22
N LYS A 96 7.61 21.60 10.33
CA LYS A 96 7.76 22.68 9.35
C LYS A 96 8.05 22.20 7.94
N TRP A 97 8.72 21.04 7.81
CA TRP A 97 9.00 20.47 6.49
C TRP A 97 7.76 19.81 5.86
N ILE A 98 7.01 19.00 6.62
CA ILE A 98 5.84 18.30 6.09
C ILE A 98 4.68 19.24 5.76
N THR A 99 4.56 20.37 6.47
CA THR A 99 3.51 21.37 6.26
C THR A 99 3.83 22.40 5.16
N LYS A 100 5.05 22.39 4.59
CA LYS A 100 5.38 23.28 3.48
C LYS A 100 4.54 22.99 2.24
N PRO A 101 4.04 24.02 1.51
CA PRO A 101 3.25 23.83 0.30
C PRO A 101 3.90 22.92 -0.75
N LEU A 102 5.22 23.02 -0.93
CA LEU A 102 5.97 22.19 -1.86
C LEU A 102 6.00 20.71 -1.44
N SER A 103 6.10 20.44 -0.13
CA SER A 103 6.08 19.08 0.41
C SER A 103 4.70 18.45 0.22
N LEU A 104 3.64 19.18 0.56
CA LEU A 104 2.25 18.77 0.38
C LEU A 104 1.92 18.48 -1.09
N LYS A 105 2.43 19.32 -2.02
CA LYS A 105 2.18 19.10 -3.45
C LYS A 105 2.86 17.85 -4.00
N LYS A 106 4.05 17.48 -3.50
CA LYS A 106 4.90 16.47 -4.16
C LYS A 106 5.11 15.19 -3.35
N ARG A 107 5.19 15.26 -2.02
CA ARG A 107 5.77 14.19 -1.21
C ARG A 107 4.96 13.78 0.00
N VAL A 108 4.06 14.62 0.48
CA VAL A 108 3.33 14.42 1.73
C VAL A 108 1.83 14.53 1.48
N SER A 109 1.07 13.69 2.15
CA SER A 109 -0.38 13.86 2.35
C SER A 109 -0.64 13.93 3.84
N ILE A 110 -1.49 14.82 4.29
CA ILE A 110 -1.89 14.95 5.70
C ILE A 110 -3.38 14.67 5.81
N ASN A 111 -3.76 13.77 6.71
CA ASN A 111 -5.15 13.37 6.98
C ASN A 111 -5.94 12.99 5.72
N SER A 112 -5.29 12.34 4.77
CA SER A 112 -5.93 11.91 3.53
C SER A 112 -6.93 10.78 3.79
N LYS A 113 -8.06 10.79 3.12
CA LYS A 113 -9.03 9.68 3.14
C LYS A 113 -8.45 8.40 2.54
N ILE A 114 -7.68 8.54 1.47
CA ILE A 114 -7.01 7.43 0.79
C ILE A 114 -5.50 7.66 0.88
N ALA A 115 -4.78 6.70 1.40
CA ALA A 115 -3.33 6.74 1.53
C ALA A 115 -2.64 6.75 0.15
N ARG A 116 -1.48 7.36 0.10
CA ARG A 116 -0.55 7.20 -1.03
C ARG A 116 -0.08 5.74 -1.11
N THR A 117 0.49 5.37 -2.25
CA THR A 117 1.18 4.07 -2.35
C THR A 117 2.24 3.93 -1.27
N GLN A 118 2.12 2.92 -0.43
CA GLN A 118 3.14 2.57 0.54
C GLN A 118 4.42 2.14 -0.20
N ALA A 119 5.51 2.86 0.00
CA ALA A 119 6.81 2.58 -0.61
C ALA A 119 7.84 2.13 0.45
N ALA A 120 8.84 1.36 0.04
CA ALA A 120 9.86 0.80 0.94
C ALA A 120 10.62 1.85 1.77
N ASN A 121 10.70 3.09 1.29
CA ASN A 121 11.40 4.20 1.95
C ASN A 121 10.48 5.33 2.40
N GLN A 122 9.16 5.09 2.40
CA GLN A 122 8.13 6.11 2.62
C GLN A 122 8.35 6.85 3.93
N GLN A 123 8.42 6.30 5.07
CA GLN A 123 8.44 7.00 6.35
C GLN A 123 9.84 7.51 6.79
N PHE A 124 10.87 7.42 5.94
CA PHE A 124 12.24 7.75 6.35
C PHE A 124 12.61 9.22 6.24
N ASN A 125 12.19 9.89 5.17
CA ASN A 125 12.58 11.25 4.83
C ASN A 125 11.41 12.22 4.89
N TRP A 126 10.53 12.07 5.90
CA TRP A 126 9.31 12.87 6.04
C TRP A 126 8.45 12.87 4.76
N CYS A 127 8.40 11.74 4.06
CA CYS A 127 7.59 11.53 2.87
C CYS A 127 6.46 10.54 3.18
N GLY A 128 5.35 10.64 2.43
CA GLY A 128 4.21 9.73 2.55
C GLY A 128 3.05 10.33 3.31
N ASP A 129 2.26 9.47 3.93
CA ASP A 129 1.07 9.88 4.67
C ASP A 129 1.44 10.26 6.11
N MET A 130 0.92 11.40 6.55
CA MET A 130 1.10 11.95 7.89
C MET A 130 -0.26 12.18 8.51
N ILE A 131 -0.30 12.12 9.84
CA ILE A 131 -1.48 12.43 10.62
C ILE A 131 -1.21 13.73 11.39
N PHE A 132 -2.13 14.67 11.26
CA PHE A 132 -2.20 15.88 12.07
C PHE A 132 -3.34 15.74 13.06
N GLU A 133 -3.02 15.91 14.33
CA GLU A 133 -3.95 15.87 15.45
C GLU A 133 -4.15 17.30 15.97
N SER A 134 -5.33 17.86 15.70
CA SER A 134 -5.67 19.20 16.17
C SER A 134 -6.07 19.19 17.64
N ASN A 135 -5.60 20.18 18.40
CA ASN A 135 -5.94 20.41 19.80
C ASN A 135 -5.87 19.14 20.68
N PRO A 136 -4.77 18.37 20.63
CA PRO A 136 -4.68 17.14 21.39
C PRO A 136 -4.74 17.41 22.89
N THR A 137 -5.52 16.62 23.61
CA THR A 137 -5.65 16.72 25.09
C THR A 137 -4.48 16.04 25.81
N ARG A 138 -3.74 15.19 25.11
CA ARG A 138 -2.57 14.48 25.63
C ARG A 138 -1.39 15.44 25.83
N ILE A 139 -0.66 15.24 26.92
CA ILE A 139 0.63 15.95 27.18
C ILE A 139 1.74 15.24 26.41
N PHE A 140 2.46 15.98 25.60
CA PHE A 140 3.61 15.49 24.84
C PHE A 140 4.93 15.93 25.46
N PRO A 141 6.00 15.15 25.30
CA PRO A 141 7.35 15.58 25.70
C PRO A 141 7.81 16.77 24.85
N SER A 142 8.72 17.57 25.38
CA SER A 142 9.22 18.83 24.77
C SER A 142 9.80 18.68 23.35
N ARG A 143 10.21 17.46 22.96
CA ARG A 143 10.70 17.18 21.61
C ARG A 143 9.62 17.17 20.54
N VAL A 144 8.34 16.97 20.92
CA VAL A 144 7.20 17.01 20.01
C VAL A 144 6.80 18.47 19.81
N TYR A 145 6.76 18.87 18.55
CA TYR A 145 6.46 20.26 18.22
C TYR A 145 4.96 20.46 18.01
N HIS A 146 4.44 21.47 18.72
CA HIS A 146 3.08 21.96 18.50
C HIS A 146 3.13 23.14 17.54
N GLY A 147 2.37 23.09 16.46
CA GLY A 147 2.35 24.13 15.44
C GLY A 147 1.01 24.26 14.77
N GLU A 148 0.88 25.29 13.95
CA GLU A 148 -0.33 25.58 13.19
C GLU A 148 -0.30 24.89 11.81
N PHE A 149 -1.40 24.26 11.45
CA PHE A 149 -1.63 23.72 10.11
C PHE A 149 -3.12 23.92 9.72
N ASN A 150 -3.37 24.56 8.57
CA ASN A 150 -4.71 24.89 8.07
C ASN A 150 -5.61 25.65 9.07
N GLY A 151 -5.01 26.54 9.88
CA GLY A 151 -5.74 27.34 10.87
C GLY A 151 -6.01 26.63 12.19
N GLU A 152 -5.55 25.39 12.36
CA GLU A 152 -5.67 24.64 13.60
C GLU A 152 -4.31 24.44 14.26
N TYR A 153 -4.25 24.49 15.60
CA TYR A 153 -3.04 24.26 16.39
C TYR A 153 -3.00 22.80 16.83
N GLY A 154 -1.85 22.13 16.63
CA GLY A 154 -1.75 20.72 16.94
C GLY A 154 -0.36 20.12 16.75
N VAL A 155 -0.32 18.80 16.69
CA VAL A 155 0.90 18.00 16.50
C VAL A 155 0.78 17.16 15.24
N ALA A 156 1.92 16.76 14.68
CA ALA A 156 1.90 15.90 13.49
C ALA A 156 2.82 14.70 13.68
N ARG A 157 2.41 13.57 13.12
CA ARG A 157 3.15 12.31 13.20
C ARG A 157 3.17 11.57 11.86
N LYS A 158 4.13 10.67 11.72
CA LYS A 158 4.11 9.66 10.67
C LYS A 158 3.19 8.50 11.04
N LEU A 159 2.82 7.69 10.06
CA LEU A 159 2.17 6.41 10.32
C LEU A 159 3.11 5.48 11.09
N THR A 160 2.55 4.65 11.96
CA THR A 160 3.30 3.58 12.61
C THR A 160 3.51 2.39 11.66
N PRO A 161 4.43 1.47 11.94
CA PRO A 161 4.56 0.23 11.19
C PRO A 161 3.27 -0.61 11.18
N ARG A 162 2.51 -0.61 12.27
CA ARG A 162 1.23 -1.32 12.38
C ARG A 162 0.18 -0.72 11.44
N GLU A 163 0.05 0.59 11.43
CA GLU A 163 -0.86 1.31 10.53
C GLU A 163 -0.50 1.06 9.06
N CYS A 164 0.80 1.07 8.73
CA CYS A 164 1.26 0.72 7.39
C CYS A 164 0.90 -0.72 6.99
N LEU A 165 1.01 -1.69 7.92
CA LEU A 165 0.60 -3.07 7.67
C LEU A 165 -0.92 -3.19 7.48
N ARG A 166 -1.72 -2.52 8.32
CA ARG A 166 -3.18 -2.49 8.17
C ARG A 166 -3.58 -1.96 6.79
N LEU A 167 -2.94 -0.87 6.32
CA LEU A 167 -3.14 -0.30 4.99
C LEU A 167 -2.62 -1.21 3.85
N MET A 168 -1.92 -2.28 4.15
CA MET A 168 -1.57 -3.37 3.22
C MET A 168 -2.48 -4.59 3.39
N GLY A 169 -3.51 -4.52 4.25
CA GLY A 169 -4.47 -5.60 4.49
C GLY A 169 -4.01 -6.65 5.50
N PHE A 170 -2.87 -6.47 6.17
CA PHE A 170 -2.44 -7.38 7.22
C PHE A 170 -3.28 -7.20 8.48
N SER A 171 -3.70 -8.31 9.07
CA SER A 171 -4.40 -8.30 10.36
C SER A 171 -3.45 -7.98 11.52
N ASP A 172 -3.99 -7.54 12.65
CA ASP A 172 -3.21 -7.27 13.87
C ASP A 172 -2.56 -8.52 14.48
N LYS A 173 -2.98 -9.71 14.06
CA LYS A 173 -2.34 -10.99 14.43
C LYS A 173 -0.95 -11.15 13.79
N PHE A 174 -0.64 -10.41 12.73
CA PHE A 174 0.69 -10.42 12.14
C PHE A 174 1.71 -9.82 13.10
N LYS A 175 2.66 -10.63 13.56
CA LYS A 175 3.67 -10.23 14.54
C LYS A 175 4.77 -9.41 13.89
N ILE A 176 5.04 -8.22 14.46
CA ILE A 176 6.19 -7.40 14.08
C ILE A 176 7.38 -7.85 14.93
N VAL A 177 8.37 -8.47 14.30
CA VAL A 177 9.57 -9.03 14.95
C VAL A 177 10.87 -8.37 14.50
N VAL A 178 10.75 -7.27 13.76
CA VAL A 178 11.87 -6.51 13.20
C VAL A 178 11.78 -5.04 13.63
N PRO A 179 12.89 -4.26 13.60
CA PRO A 179 12.84 -2.83 13.87
C PRO A 179 11.92 -2.08 12.91
N ASP A 180 11.37 -0.94 13.36
CA ASP A 180 10.43 -0.12 12.61
C ASP A 180 10.88 0.16 11.17
N GLN A 181 12.16 0.53 10.98
CA GLN A 181 12.71 0.83 9.67
C GLN A 181 12.60 -0.36 8.69
N GLN A 182 12.89 -1.55 9.20
CA GLN A 182 12.78 -2.78 8.40
C GLN A 182 11.30 -3.10 8.12
N MET A 183 10.42 -2.87 9.09
CA MET A 183 8.99 -3.12 8.93
C MET A 183 8.37 -2.20 7.87
N TYR A 184 8.71 -0.91 7.85
CA TYR A 184 8.28 0.00 6.78
C TYR A 184 8.71 -0.50 5.40
N ARG A 185 9.95 -1.00 5.27
CA ARG A 185 10.43 -1.56 4.01
C ARG A 185 9.65 -2.79 3.60
N GLN A 186 9.38 -3.70 4.53
CA GLN A 186 8.61 -4.92 4.28
C GLN A 186 7.17 -4.58 3.89
N ALA A 187 6.51 -3.68 4.61
CA ALA A 187 5.17 -3.21 4.26
C ALA A 187 5.13 -2.61 2.86
N GLY A 188 6.06 -1.70 2.53
CA GLY A 188 6.11 -1.07 1.21
C GLY A 188 6.40 -2.03 0.05
N ASN A 189 7.17 -3.09 0.29
CA ASN A 189 7.51 -4.11 -0.70
C ASN A 189 6.48 -5.25 -0.79
N SER A 190 5.52 -5.31 0.14
CA SER A 190 4.52 -6.37 0.14
C SER A 190 3.42 -6.16 -0.91
N ILE A 191 2.65 -7.21 -1.16
CA ILE A 191 1.42 -7.18 -1.94
C ILE A 191 0.26 -6.91 -0.97
N VAL A 192 -0.76 -6.17 -1.42
CA VAL A 192 -1.99 -5.97 -0.64
C VAL A 192 -2.69 -7.31 -0.46
N VAL A 193 -2.89 -7.72 0.79
CA VAL A 193 -3.42 -9.05 1.15
C VAL A 193 -4.78 -9.28 0.51
N ASN A 194 -5.69 -8.32 0.57
CA ASN A 194 -7.03 -8.42 0.00
C ASN A 194 -7.03 -8.71 -1.52
N VAL A 195 -6.11 -8.09 -2.25
CA VAL A 195 -5.94 -8.35 -3.69
C VAL A 195 -5.49 -9.78 -3.91
N LEU A 196 -4.49 -10.22 -3.15
CA LEU A 196 -3.94 -11.57 -3.27
C LEU A 196 -4.98 -12.65 -2.88
N GLU A 197 -5.77 -12.39 -1.83
CA GLU A 197 -6.87 -13.29 -1.44
C GLU A 197 -7.91 -13.44 -2.55
N SER A 198 -8.31 -12.34 -3.21
CA SER A 198 -9.25 -12.40 -4.32
C SER A 198 -8.68 -13.21 -5.50
N ILE A 199 -7.40 -13.00 -5.83
CA ILE A 199 -6.72 -13.78 -6.88
C ILE A 199 -6.71 -15.27 -6.51
N ILE A 200 -6.28 -15.62 -5.28
CA ILE A 200 -6.21 -17.02 -4.83
C ILE A 200 -7.58 -17.67 -4.83
N LYS A 201 -8.63 -16.99 -4.34
CA LYS A 201 -10.01 -17.48 -4.39
C LYS A 201 -10.48 -17.73 -5.82
N GLY A 202 -10.17 -16.82 -6.75
CA GLY A 202 -10.48 -17.00 -8.16
C GLY A 202 -9.77 -18.23 -8.77
N VAL A 203 -8.50 -18.43 -8.42
CA VAL A 203 -7.73 -19.62 -8.87
C VAL A 203 -8.30 -20.92 -8.26
N ILE A 204 -8.63 -20.93 -6.96
CA ILE A 204 -9.23 -22.12 -6.31
C ILE A 204 -10.54 -22.52 -7.01
N LYS A 205 -11.39 -21.56 -7.37
CA LYS A 205 -12.66 -21.80 -8.07
C LYS A 205 -12.52 -22.49 -9.43
N THR A 206 -11.33 -22.49 -10.04
CA THR A 206 -11.08 -23.23 -11.29
C THR A 206 -10.94 -24.74 -11.06
N GLY A 207 -10.89 -25.22 -9.83
CA GLY A 207 -10.67 -26.64 -9.51
C GLY A 207 -9.25 -27.14 -9.81
N VAL A 208 -8.28 -26.23 -10.02
CA VAL A 208 -6.91 -26.61 -10.41
C VAL A 208 -6.21 -27.51 -9.38
N PHE A 209 -6.59 -27.42 -8.10
CA PHE A 209 -6.02 -28.21 -7.01
C PHE A 209 -6.77 -29.53 -6.74
N GLU A 210 -7.83 -29.80 -7.48
CA GLU A 210 -8.65 -31.02 -7.36
C GLU A 210 -8.34 -32.06 -8.45
N LYS A 211 -7.39 -31.75 -9.35
CA LYS A 211 -6.98 -32.55 -10.50
C LYS A 211 -5.72 -33.34 -10.24
#